data_5a81367853b8e05c43504ca8985612f6
#
_entry.id   5a81367853b8e05c43504ca8985612f6
#
_cell.length_a   1.000
_cell.length_b   1.000
_cell.length_c   1.000
_cell.angle_alpha   90.00
_cell.angle_beta   90.00
_cell.angle_gamma   90.00
#
_symmetry.space_group_name_H-M   'P 1'
#
loop_
_entity.id
_entity.type
_entity.pdbx_description
1 polymer ?
#
loop_
_entity_poly.entity_id
_entity_poly.type
_entity_poly.pdbx_seq_one_letter_code
_entity_poly.pdbx_strand_id
1 'polypeptide(L)'
;MTPGKGTAKARSKSAKKHRAGKIKAPSQQPATLQIEFDDNKLLPLLFGSHNAHLAKIEQKLDVSLNSRGNTVSISGPEDQAEAAYDVLTSLYNQAKKGREIDAAEVDGALRMKISGNGNGKAINADDFAVKTQKRQIGPRSPQQAVYLEDIDKADLVFGLGPAGTGKTYLAVAKAVESLINGEIDRIILSRPAVEAGEQLGFLPGDMREKVDPYLRPLYDALHDMLPENQVAKKMENGEIEIAPLAFMRGRT
;
A
#
# COMPACT_ATOMS: atom_id res chain seq x y z
N MET A 1 -71.77 40.93 26.54
CA MET A 1 -70.77 42.05 26.53
C MET A 1 -69.48 41.57 25.99
N THR A 2 -69.00 42.26 25.02
CA THR A 2 -68.04 41.96 23.96
C THR A 2 -66.61 41.56 24.37
N PRO A 3 -65.92 40.82 23.50
CA PRO A 3 -64.64 40.19 23.78
C PRO A 3 -63.44 41.07 23.39
N GLY A 4 -62.33 40.94 24.15
CA GLY A 4 -61.06 41.55 23.88
C GLY A 4 -60.18 40.68 22.98
N LYS A 5 -59.71 41.26 21.89
CA LYS A 5 -58.76 40.70 20.95
C LYS A 5 -57.35 40.73 21.53
N GLY A 6 -56.69 39.56 21.63
CA GLY A 6 -55.29 39.41 21.90
C GLY A 6 -54.52 39.03 20.64
N THR A 7 -53.67 39.88 20.17
CA THR A 7 -52.80 39.71 18.97
C THR A 7 -51.60 38.83 19.30
N ALA A 8 -51.48 37.69 18.62
CA ALA A 8 -50.32 36.81 18.70
C ALA A 8 -49.18 37.32 17.82
N LYS A 9 -48.04 37.65 18.43
CA LYS A 9 -46.77 37.96 17.75
C LYS A 9 -46.10 36.69 17.26
N ALA A 10 -46.01 36.52 15.94
CA ALA A 10 -45.24 35.49 15.30
C ALA A 10 -43.73 35.74 15.50
N ARG A 11 -43.03 34.80 16.15
CA ARG A 11 -41.58 34.74 16.20
C ARG A 11 -41.05 34.03 14.96
N SER A 12 -40.36 34.74 14.07
CA SER A 12 -39.64 34.18 12.95
C SER A 12 -38.43 33.39 13.48
N LYS A 13 -38.41 32.07 13.22
CA LYS A 13 -37.20 31.26 13.41
C LYS A 13 -36.26 31.45 12.22
N SER A 14 -35.13 32.07 12.47
CA SER A 14 -33.99 32.16 11.58
C SER A 14 -33.48 30.75 11.23
N ALA A 15 -33.66 30.30 9.99
CA ALA A 15 -33.07 29.09 9.46
C ALA A 15 -31.58 29.33 9.20
N LYS A 16 -30.70 28.67 9.97
CA LYS A 16 -29.28 28.57 9.66
C LYS A 16 -29.09 27.82 8.33
N LYS A 17 -28.72 28.54 7.28
CA LYS A 17 -28.23 27.98 6.02
C LYS A 17 -26.93 27.22 6.31
N HIS A 18 -26.99 25.89 6.26
CA HIS A 18 -25.78 25.07 6.08
C HIS A 18 -25.15 25.42 4.73
N ARG A 19 -23.98 25.98 4.77
CA ARG A 19 -23.11 26.13 3.61
C ARG A 19 -22.68 24.73 3.18
N ALA A 20 -23.34 24.18 2.16
CA ALA A 20 -22.84 23.03 1.43
C ALA A 20 -21.47 23.41 0.84
N GLY A 21 -20.43 22.68 1.22
CA GLY A 21 -19.11 22.80 0.62
C GLY A 21 -19.24 22.58 -0.88
N LYS A 22 -18.85 23.56 -1.68
CA LYS A 22 -18.73 23.41 -3.12
C LYS A 22 -17.70 22.32 -3.40
N ILE A 23 -18.15 21.14 -3.85
CA ILE A 23 -17.32 20.20 -4.56
C ILE A 23 -16.84 20.95 -5.80
N LYS A 24 -15.54 21.22 -5.89
CA LYS A 24 -14.92 21.80 -7.07
C LYS A 24 -15.16 20.82 -8.21
N ALA A 25 -15.91 21.20 -9.21
CA ALA A 25 -15.98 20.45 -10.46
C ALA A 25 -14.55 20.34 -11.04
N PRO A 26 -14.15 19.19 -11.64
CA PRO A 26 -12.83 19.04 -12.23
C PRO A 26 -12.61 20.15 -13.25
N SER A 27 -11.44 20.78 -13.23
CA SER A 27 -11.07 21.83 -14.18
C SER A 27 -11.00 21.21 -15.57
N GLN A 28 -11.85 21.66 -16.50
CA GLN A 28 -11.93 21.13 -17.86
C GLN A 28 -10.94 21.82 -18.83
N GLN A 29 -10.01 22.60 -18.31
CA GLN A 29 -9.01 23.26 -19.17
C GLN A 29 -7.90 22.25 -19.50
N PRO A 30 -7.57 22.04 -20.79
CA PRO A 30 -6.48 21.17 -21.19
C PRO A 30 -5.15 21.80 -20.73
N ALA A 31 -4.42 21.09 -19.89
CA ALA A 31 -3.05 21.44 -19.51
C ALA A 31 -2.06 20.59 -20.29
N THR A 32 -0.93 21.17 -20.63
CA THR A 32 0.22 20.42 -21.16
C THR A 32 1.38 20.62 -20.22
N LEU A 33 1.77 19.55 -19.53
CA LEU A 33 2.94 19.51 -18.66
C LEU A 33 4.08 18.77 -19.37
N GLN A 34 5.31 19.10 -19.01
CA GLN A 34 6.49 18.38 -19.51
C GLN A 34 7.33 17.96 -18.32
N ILE A 35 7.85 16.74 -18.39
CA ILE A 35 8.80 16.20 -17.42
C ILE A 35 10.05 15.77 -18.17
N GLU A 36 11.20 16.21 -17.69
CA GLU A 36 12.50 15.82 -18.23
C GLU A 36 13.23 14.96 -17.22
N PHE A 37 13.76 13.83 -17.68
CA PHE A 37 14.48 12.86 -16.88
C PHE A 37 15.98 12.97 -17.13
N ASP A 38 16.77 13.00 -16.07
CA ASP A 38 18.25 13.21 -16.13
C ASP A 38 19.03 11.92 -16.44
N ASP A 39 18.44 10.72 -16.22
CA ASP A 39 19.09 9.44 -16.52
C ASP A 39 18.31 8.59 -17.51
N ASN A 40 18.78 8.57 -18.78
CA ASN A 40 18.16 7.79 -19.85
C ASN A 40 18.21 6.27 -19.63
N LYS A 41 19.12 5.77 -18.78
CA LYS A 41 19.24 4.33 -18.50
C LYS A 41 18.06 3.79 -17.72
N LEU A 42 17.38 4.66 -16.96
CA LEU A 42 16.22 4.30 -16.17
C LEU A 42 14.90 4.35 -16.95
N LEU A 43 14.88 5.01 -18.12
CA LEU A 43 13.65 5.17 -18.91
C LEU A 43 13.04 3.85 -19.38
N PRO A 44 13.80 2.85 -19.83
CA PRO A 44 13.22 1.55 -20.19
C PRO A 44 12.54 0.86 -19.02
N LEU A 45 13.03 1.03 -17.78
CA LEU A 45 12.41 0.52 -16.57
C LEU A 45 11.13 1.29 -16.24
N LEU A 46 11.19 2.62 -16.36
CA LEU A 46 10.06 3.50 -16.09
C LEU A 46 8.91 3.28 -17.09
N PHE A 47 9.22 3.19 -18.38
CA PHE A 47 8.22 3.05 -19.44
C PHE A 47 7.69 1.63 -19.60
N GLY A 48 8.49 0.64 -19.17
CA GLY A 48 8.18 -0.77 -19.34
C GLY A 48 8.31 -1.25 -20.80
N SER A 49 8.15 -2.54 -21.01
CA SER A 49 8.20 -3.12 -22.35
C SER A 49 7.13 -2.48 -23.24
N HIS A 50 7.54 -1.97 -24.41
CA HIS A 50 6.64 -1.31 -25.39
C HIS A 50 5.80 -0.16 -24.78
N ASN A 51 6.35 0.58 -23.83
CA ASN A 51 5.68 1.66 -23.11
C ASN A 51 4.41 1.22 -22.35
N ALA A 52 4.34 -0.05 -21.92
CA ALA A 52 3.16 -0.60 -21.24
C ALA A 52 2.79 0.17 -19.96
N HIS A 53 3.79 0.71 -19.24
CA HIS A 53 3.56 1.50 -18.03
C HIS A 53 2.94 2.86 -18.37
N LEU A 54 3.42 3.53 -19.43
CA LEU A 54 2.85 4.79 -19.91
C LEU A 54 1.40 4.59 -20.37
N ALA A 55 1.13 3.57 -21.20
CA ALA A 55 -0.21 3.24 -21.67
C ALA A 55 -1.19 2.97 -20.50
N LYS A 56 -0.70 2.34 -19.44
CA LYS A 56 -1.50 2.08 -18.24
C LYS A 56 -1.84 3.37 -17.49
N ILE A 57 -0.89 4.30 -17.37
CA ILE A 57 -1.09 5.61 -16.74
C ILE A 57 -2.09 6.43 -17.57
N GLU A 58 -1.92 6.47 -18.90
CA GLU A 58 -2.87 7.14 -19.82
C GLU A 58 -4.30 6.65 -19.61
N GLN A 59 -4.50 5.33 -19.63
CA GLN A 59 -5.81 4.72 -19.48
C GLN A 59 -6.45 5.02 -18.10
N LYS A 60 -5.64 5.06 -17.04
CA LYS A 60 -6.16 5.23 -15.67
C LYS A 60 -6.45 6.68 -15.30
N LEU A 61 -5.71 7.62 -15.87
CA LEU A 61 -5.83 9.04 -15.56
C LEU A 61 -6.49 9.85 -16.69
N ASP A 62 -6.86 9.20 -17.81
CA ASP A 62 -7.46 9.84 -18.97
C ASP A 62 -6.60 11.02 -19.50
N VAL A 63 -5.31 10.77 -19.67
CA VAL A 63 -4.31 11.71 -20.20
C VAL A 63 -3.61 11.09 -21.39
N SER A 64 -2.93 11.91 -22.20
CA SER A 64 -2.05 11.46 -23.29
C SER A 64 -0.59 11.71 -22.91
N LEU A 65 0.25 10.68 -23.02
CA LEU A 65 1.67 10.71 -22.69
C LEU A 65 2.51 10.49 -23.96
N ASN A 66 3.25 11.51 -24.37
CA ASN A 66 4.13 11.42 -25.52
C ASN A 66 5.58 11.49 -25.07
N SER A 67 6.31 10.36 -25.18
CA SER A 67 7.75 10.29 -24.87
C SER A 67 8.59 10.64 -26.09
N ARG A 68 9.55 11.53 -25.90
CA ARG A 68 10.53 11.91 -26.93
C ARG A 68 11.92 12.06 -26.29
N GLY A 69 12.77 11.07 -26.46
CA GLY A 69 14.05 11.02 -25.78
C GLY A 69 13.89 10.91 -24.27
N ASN A 70 14.43 11.87 -23.52
CA ASN A 70 14.34 11.95 -22.06
C ASN A 70 13.16 12.81 -21.55
N THR A 71 12.31 13.29 -22.46
CA THR A 71 11.18 14.17 -22.12
C THR A 71 9.85 13.43 -22.35
N VAL A 72 8.93 13.54 -21.40
CA VAL A 72 7.56 13.09 -21.54
C VAL A 72 6.63 14.31 -21.47
N SER A 73 5.83 14.49 -22.52
CA SER A 73 4.77 15.50 -22.56
C SER A 73 3.45 14.87 -22.11
N ILE A 74 2.78 15.50 -21.17
CA ILE A 74 1.52 15.06 -20.56
C ILE A 74 0.44 16.02 -20.99
N SER A 75 -0.61 15.54 -21.65
CA SER A 75 -1.73 16.36 -22.14
C SER A 75 -3.05 15.79 -21.62
N GLY A 76 -3.87 16.63 -21.00
CA GLY A 76 -5.17 16.23 -20.45
C GLY A 76 -5.77 17.30 -19.56
N PRO A 77 -6.87 16.99 -18.83
CA PRO A 77 -7.39 17.87 -17.78
C PRO A 77 -6.34 18.17 -16.72
N GLU A 78 -6.32 19.40 -16.21
CA GLU A 78 -5.26 19.90 -15.32
C GLU A 78 -4.99 18.97 -14.12
N ASP A 79 -6.05 18.62 -13.36
CA ASP A 79 -5.93 17.73 -12.17
C ASP A 79 -5.36 16.35 -12.54
N GLN A 80 -5.71 15.83 -13.72
CA GLN A 80 -5.26 14.52 -14.21
C GLN A 80 -3.83 14.57 -14.75
N ALA A 81 -3.47 15.66 -15.43
CA ALA A 81 -2.11 15.90 -15.90
C ALA A 81 -1.13 16.07 -14.74
N GLU A 82 -1.51 16.79 -13.66
CA GLU A 82 -0.74 16.88 -12.43
C GLU A 82 -0.60 15.52 -11.74
N ALA A 83 -1.68 14.75 -11.70
CA ALA A 83 -1.62 13.40 -11.13
C ALA A 83 -0.66 12.48 -11.91
N ALA A 84 -0.66 12.54 -13.23
CA ALA A 84 0.26 11.78 -14.08
C ALA A 84 1.72 12.23 -13.90
N TYR A 85 1.95 13.54 -13.78
CA TYR A 85 3.26 14.11 -13.48
C TYR A 85 3.82 13.57 -12.16
N ASP A 86 3.02 13.58 -11.10
CA ASP A 86 3.42 13.10 -9.78
C ASP A 86 3.68 11.59 -9.76
N VAL A 87 2.84 10.80 -10.45
CA VAL A 87 3.02 9.35 -10.58
C VAL A 87 4.33 9.05 -11.30
N LEU A 88 4.61 9.69 -12.45
CA LEU A 88 5.85 9.50 -13.21
C LEU A 88 7.08 9.91 -12.40
N THR A 89 7.01 11.05 -11.68
CA THR A 89 8.09 11.53 -10.81
C THR A 89 8.36 10.55 -9.67
N SER A 90 7.32 10.03 -9.02
CA SER A 90 7.44 9.06 -7.94
C SER A 90 8.10 7.75 -8.42
N LEU A 91 7.61 7.20 -9.53
CA LEU A 91 8.17 5.98 -10.13
C LEU A 91 9.64 6.17 -10.56
N TYR A 92 9.97 7.31 -11.15
CA TYR A 92 11.34 7.63 -11.52
C TYR A 92 12.28 7.73 -10.32
N ASN A 93 11.83 8.36 -9.23
CA ASN A 93 12.59 8.41 -7.98
C ASN A 93 12.80 7.02 -7.35
N GLN A 94 11.83 6.13 -7.48
CA GLN A 94 11.98 4.73 -7.07
C GLN A 94 13.01 4.00 -7.94
N ALA A 95 12.98 4.18 -9.26
CA ALA A 95 13.97 3.62 -10.17
C ALA A 95 15.39 4.13 -9.86
N LYS A 96 15.56 5.41 -9.53
CA LYS A 96 16.86 5.99 -9.08
C LYS A 96 17.40 5.32 -7.81
N LYS A 97 16.52 4.86 -6.93
CA LYS A 97 16.89 4.12 -5.72
C LYS A 97 17.14 2.63 -5.98
N GLY A 98 17.17 2.20 -7.25
CA GLY A 98 17.41 0.81 -7.65
C GLY A 98 16.21 -0.11 -7.44
N ARG A 99 14.99 0.42 -7.26
CA ARG A 99 13.76 -0.40 -7.19
C ARG A 99 13.36 -0.84 -8.59
N GLU A 100 12.92 -2.07 -8.67
CA GLU A 100 12.30 -2.59 -9.88
C GLU A 100 10.91 -1.95 -10.05
N ILE A 101 10.62 -1.45 -11.25
CA ILE A 101 9.33 -0.88 -11.59
C ILE A 101 8.56 -1.90 -12.42
N ASP A 102 7.66 -2.61 -11.77
CA ASP A 102 6.75 -3.54 -12.43
C ASP A 102 5.33 -2.95 -12.57
N ALA A 103 4.45 -3.69 -13.24
CA ALA A 103 3.06 -3.27 -13.42
C ALA A 103 2.29 -3.09 -12.10
N ALA A 104 2.69 -3.77 -11.03
CA ALA A 104 2.06 -3.66 -9.72
C ALA A 104 2.53 -2.40 -8.97
N GLU A 105 3.79 -1.97 -9.18
CA GLU A 105 4.30 -0.68 -8.67
C GLU A 105 3.59 0.50 -9.34
N VAL A 106 3.37 0.42 -10.67
CA VAL A 106 2.59 1.43 -11.40
C VAL A 106 1.15 1.51 -10.87
N ASP A 107 0.49 0.37 -10.67
CA ASP A 107 -0.85 0.33 -10.06
C ASP A 107 -0.86 0.88 -8.64
N GLY A 108 0.18 0.63 -7.87
CA GLY A 108 0.36 1.15 -6.52
C GLY A 108 0.44 2.67 -6.52
N ALA A 109 1.33 3.25 -7.34
CA ALA A 109 1.52 4.68 -7.48
C ALA A 109 0.21 5.39 -7.93
N LEU A 110 -0.50 4.80 -8.90
CA LEU A 110 -1.80 5.30 -9.36
C LEU A 110 -2.85 5.28 -8.25
N ARG A 111 -2.96 4.18 -7.48
CA ARG A 111 -3.90 4.09 -6.34
C ARG A 111 -3.59 5.10 -5.25
N MET A 112 -2.30 5.27 -4.91
CA MET A 112 -1.86 6.26 -3.92
C MET A 112 -2.29 7.67 -4.32
N LYS A 113 -2.12 8.03 -5.61
CA LYS A 113 -2.46 9.37 -6.11
C LYS A 113 -3.97 9.58 -6.23
N ILE A 114 -4.70 8.64 -6.81
CA ILE A 114 -6.16 8.73 -6.99
C ILE A 114 -6.88 8.78 -5.63
N SER A 115 -6.45 7.98 -4.65
CA SER A 115 -7.05 7.96 -3.32
C SER A 115 -6.65 9.17 -2.45
N GLY A 116 -5.53 9.83 -2.72
CA GLY A 116 -5.04 11.01 -2.01
C GLY A 116 -5.73 12.33 -2.40
N ASN A 117 -6.52 12.37 -3.48
CA ASN A 117 -7.27 13.57 -3.90
C ASN A 117 -8.46 13.93 -2.98
N GLY A 118 -8.71 13.18 -1.92
CA GLY A 118 -9.69 13.50 -0.89
C GLY A 118 -9.01 14.03 0.38
N ASN A 119 -8.85 15.33 0.54
CA ASN A 119 -8.50 16.07 1.79
C ASN A 119 -7.36 15.53 2.68
N GLY A 120 -6.52 14.61 2.22
CA GLY A 120 -5.37 14.07 2.95
C GLY A 120 -4.05 14.58 2.38
N LYS A 121 -3.04 14.79 3.24
CA LYS A 121 -1.65 15.02 2.81
C LYS A 121 -1.26 13.96 1.78
N ALA A 122 -0.62 14.37 0.69
CA ALA A 122 -0.01 13.43 -0.25
C ALA A 122 0.90 12.46 0.53
N ILE A 123 0.52 11.19 0.56
CA ILE A 123 1.29 10.15 1.23
C ILE A 123 2.39 9.74 0.26
N ASN A 124 3.63 10.08 0.56
CA ASN A 124 4.77 9.56 -0.18
C ASN A 124 4.99 8.10 0.23
N ALA A 125 4.87 7.17 -0.70
CA ALA A 125 5.14 5.75 -0.44
C ALA A 125 6.56 5.50 0.09
N ASP A 126 7.50 6.39 -0.24
CA ASP A 126 8.88 6.31 0.21
C ASP A 126 9.07 6.55 1.70
N ASP A 127 8.19 7.35 2.34
CA ASP A 127 8.27 7.64 3.78
C ASP A 127 7.93 6.41 4.63
N PHE A 128 7.25 5.43 4.03
CA PHE A 128 6.81 4.17 4.67
C PHE A 128 7.52 2.95 4.09
N ALA A 129 8.63 3.15 3.41
CA ALA A 129 9.33 2.07 2.74
C ALA A 129 10.15 1.23 3.73
N VAL A 130 9.78 -0.03 3.86
CA VAL A 130 10.46 -1.04 4.68
C VAL A 130 11.71 -1.54 3.95
N LYS A 131 12.85 -1.48 4.60
CA LYS A 131 14.13 -1.91 4.04
C LYS A 131 14.45 -3.33 4.49
N THR A 132 14.52 -4.25 3.54
CA THR A 132 14.99 -5.62 3.79
C THR A 132 16.32 -5.86 3.08
N GLN A 133 16.94 -7.02 3.28
CA GLN A 133 18.24 -7.29 2.63
C GLN A 133 18.15 -7.49 1.12
N LYS A 134 17.01 -8.04 0.62
CA LYS A 134 16.84 -8.30 -0.81
C LYS A 134 16.17 -7.16 -1.56
N ARG A 135 15.26 -6.45 -0.91
CA ARG A 135 14.46 -5.40 -1.56
C ARG A 135 13.96 -4.35 -0.59
N GLN A 136 13.52 -3.25 -1.14
CA GLN A 136 12.77 -2.24 -0.41
C GLN A 136 11.28 -2.39 -0.75
N ILE A 137 10.43 -2.49 0.28
CA ILE A 137 8.99 -2.75 0.16
C ILE A 137 8.25 -1.49 0.56
N GLY A 138 7.47 -0.92 -0.36
CA GLY A 138 6.63 0.25 -0.11
C GLY A 138 5.14 -0.10 -0.07
N PRO A 139 4.32 0.76 0.54
CA PRO A 139 2.87 0.61 0.48
C PRO A 139 2.37 0.85 -0.94
N ARG A 140 1.42 0.02 -1.39
CA ARG A 140 0.74 0.11 -2.69
C ARG A 140 -0.68 0.68 -2.57
N SER A 141 -1.06 1.14 -1.38
CA SER A 141 -2.32 1.84 -1.10
C SER A 141 -2.20 2.69 0.16
N PRO A 142 -3.04 3.73 0.32
CA PRO A 142 -3.06 4.54 1.53
C PRO A 142 -3.31 3.71 2.80
N GLN A 143 -4.18 2.69 2.73
CA GLN A 143 -4.46 1.80 3.86
C GLN A 143 -3.25 0.97 4.26
N GLN A 144 -2.42 0.55 3.30
CA GLN A 144 -1.15 -0.12 3.60
C GLN A 144 -0.14 0.82 4.26
N ALA A 145 -0.10 2.11 3.87
CA ALA A 145 0.74 3.10 4.50
C ALA A 145 0.34 3.31 5.98
N VAL A 146 -0.96 3.48 6.24
CA VAL A 146 -1.49 3.57 7.61
C VAL A 146 -1.15 2.30 8.41
N TYR A 147 -1.31 1.12 7.82
CA TYR A 147 -1.00 -0.14 8.49
C TYR A 147 0.49 -0.25 8.87
N LEU A 148 1.40 0.16 8.00
CA LEU A 148 2.84 0.19 8.30
C LEU A 148 3.16 1.20 9.41
N GLU A 149 2.53 2.38 9.38
CA GLU A 149 2.65 3.40 10.41
C GLU A 149 2.14 2.93 11.78
N ASP A 150 0.99 2.23 11.79
CA ASP A 150 0.42 1.67 13.01
C ASP A 150 1.33 0.60 13.63
N ILE A 151 1.96 -0.26 12.80
CA ILE A 151 2.93 -1.25 13.28
C ILE A 151 4.15 -0.58 13.95
N ASP A 152 4.59 0.57 13.44
CA ASP A 152 5.72 1.29 14.02
C ASP A 152 5.41 1.98 15.36
N LYS A 153 4.13 2.30 15.59
CA LYS A 153 3.71 3.11 16.75
C LYS A 153 3.07 2.34 17.88
N ALA A 154 2.49 1.18 17.58
CA ALA A 154 1.67 0.44 18.53
C ALA A 154 2.26 -0.92 18.88
N ASP A 155 2.18 -1.31 20.17
CA ASP A 155 2.61 -2.62 20.64
C ASP A 155 1.73 -3.77 20.13
N LEU A 156 0.50 -3.49 19.73
CA LEU A 156 -0.47 -4.47 19.20
C LEU A 156 -1.28 -3.86 18.06
N VAL A 157 -1.27 -4.53 16.90
CA VAL A 157 -2.00 -4.10 15.71
C VAL A 157 -2.87 -5.23 15.16
N PHE A 158 -4.10 -4.92 14.79
CA PHE A 158 -5.03 -5.82 14.12
C PHE A 158 -5.21 -5.41 12.66
N GLY A 159 -4.66 -6.19 11.74
CA GLY A 159 -4.84 -5.99 10.30
C GLY A 159 -6.09 -6.72 9.78
N LEU A 160 -7.19 -6.01 9.53
CA LEU A 160 -8.43 -6.55 8.98
C LEU A 160 -8.56 -6.22 7.48
N GLY A 161 -9.06 -7.17 6.70
CA GLY A 161 -9.31 -6.96 5.27
C GLY A 161 -9.35 -8.26 4.45
N PRO A 162 -9.74 -8.17 3.17
CA PRO A 162 -9.83 -9.33 2.27
C PRO A 162 -8.49 -10.05 2.07
N ALA A 163 -8.53 -11.28 1.55
CA ALA A 163 -7.33 -12.00 1.13
C ALA A 163 -6.59 -11.24 0.01
N GLY A 164 -5.28 -11.43 -0.09
CA GLY A 164 -4.46 -10.81 -1.14
C GLY A 164 -4.14 -9.32 -0.95
N THR A 165 -4.57 -8.67 0.14
CA THR A 165 -4.30 -7.24 0.39
C THR A 165 -2.93 -6.96 1.02
N GLY A 166 -2.05 -7.94 1.16
CA GLY A 166 -0.67 -7.78 1.62
C GLY A 166 -0.49 -7.69 3.14
N LYS A 167 -1.53 -7.93 3.96
CA LYS A 167 -1.44 -7.82 5.43
C LYS A 167 -0.29 -8.61 6.04
N THR A 168 -0.25 -9.91 5.77
CA THR A 168 0.81 -10.80 6.28
C THR A 168 2.17 -10.42 5.72
N TYR A 169 2.24 -10.13 4.43
CA TYR A 169 3.47 -9.76 3.74
C TYR A 169 4.11 -8.50 4.35
N LEU A 170 3.32 -7.44 4.58
CA LEU A 170 3.80 -6.19 5.17
C LEU A 170 4.19 -6.37 6.65
N ALA A 171 3.43 -7.16 7.42
CA ALA A 171 3.79 -7.47 8.80
C ALA A 171 5.13 -8.22 8.90
N VAL A 172 5.34 -9.22 8.02
CA VAL A 172 6.62 -9.95 7.95
C VAL A 172 7.75 -9.00 7.53
N ALA A 173 7.50 -8.10 6.58
CA ALA A 173 8.49 -7.12 6.13
C ALA A 173 8.96 -6.22 7.30
N LYS A 174 8.04 -5.69 8.10
CA LYS A 174 8.37 -4.87 9.27
C LYS A 174 9.11 -5.67 10.34
N ALA A 175 8.67 -6.89 10.62
CA ALA A 175 9.36 -7.76 11.57
C ALA A 175 10.80 -8.06 11.11
N VAL A 176 11.01 -8.33 9.81
CA VAL A 176 12.35 -8.55 9.24
C VAL A 176 13.20 -7.27 9.33
N GLU A 177 12.65 -6.10 9.05
CA GLU A 177 13.35 -4.81 9.19
C GLU A 177 13.81 -4.60 10.63
N SER A 178 12.91 -4.77 11.61
CA SER A 178 13.22 -4.62 13.03
C SER A 178 14.28 -5.64 13.51
N LEU A 179 14.25 -6.87 13.00
CA LEU A 179 15.28 -7.87 13.30
C LEU A 179 16.64 -7.48 12.69
N ILE A 180 16.66 -6.96 11.46
CA ILE A 180 17.91 -6.50 10.81
C ILE A 180 18.49 -5.30 11.54
N ASN A 181 17.65 -4.38 12.02
CA ASN A 181 18.06 -3.19 12.75
C ASN A 181 18.50 -3.51 14.20
N GLY A 182 18.26 -4.74 14.70
CA GLY A 182 18.55 -5.13 16.07
C GLY A 182 17.58 -4.52 17.10
N GLU A 183 16.38 -4.12 16.67
CA GLU A 183 15.32 -3.59 17.53
C GLU A 183 14.61 -4.72 18.29
N ILE A 184 14.62 -5.93 17.71
CA ILE A 184 14.08 -7.15 18.30
C ILE A 184 15.09 -8.30 18.19
N ASP A 185 15.02 -9.25 19.11
CA ASP A 185 15.90 -10.44 19.15
C ASP A 185 15.31 -11.61 18.36
N ARG A 186 14.00 -11.66 18.19
CA ARG A 186 13.32 -12.81 17.60
C ARG A 186 12.02 -12.43 16.89
N ILE A 187 11.76 -13.13 15.78
CA ILE A 187 10.48 -13.12 15.07
C ILE A 187 9.76 -14.44 15.34
N ILE A 188 8.52 -14.40 15.80
CA ILE A 188 7.65 -15.57 15.90
C ILE A 188 6.48 -15.39 14.95
N LEU A 189 6.41 -16.25 13.93
CA LEU A 189 5.33 -16.27 12.94
C LEU A 189 4.38 -17.42 13.28
N SER A 190 3.12 -17.09 13.46
CA SER A 190 2.11 -18.09 13.80
C SER A 190 0.89 -17.97 12.91
N ARG A 191 0.31 -19.12 12.56
CA ARG A 191 -0.92 -19.21 11.78
C ARG A 191 -1.76 -20.38 12.29
N PRO A 192 -3.12 -20.29 12.28
CA PRO A 192 -3.97 -21.46 12.46
C PRO A 192 -3.61 -22.55 11.44
N ALA A 193 -3.48 -23.77 11.91
CA ALA A 193 -3.11 -24.93 11.07
C ALA A 193 -4.25 -25.44 10.19
N VAL A 194 -5.48 -24.93 10.42
CA VAL A 194 -6.68 -25.28 9.68
C VAL A 194 -7.49 -24.03 9.39
N GLU A 195 -8.06 -23.95 8.19
CA GLU A 195 -9.07 -22.94 7.90
C GLU A 195 -10.41 -23.31 8.58
N ALA A 196 -11.25 -22.30 8.83
CA ALA A 196 -12.54 -22.51 9.48
C ALA A 196 -13.41 -23.46 8.63
N GLY A 197 -13.70 -24.66 9.14
CA GLY A 197 -14.50 -25.68 8.47
C GLY A 197 -13.70 -26.87 7.89
N GLU A 198 -12.36 -26.80 7.85
CA GLU A 198 -11.54 -27.93 7.42
C GLU A 198 -11.10 -28.80 8.61
N GLN A 199 -11.09 -30.12 8.40
CA GLN A 199 -10.59 -31.08 9.38
C GLN A 199 -9.23 -31.60 8.95
N LEU A 200 -8.22 -31.45 9.77
CA LEU A 200 -6.84 -31.96 9.56
C LEU A 200 -6.79 -33.46 9.24
N GLY A 201 -7.83 -34.23 9.56
CA GLY A 201 -7.94 -35.65 9.29
C GLY A 201 -8.00 -36.05 7.81
N PHE A 202 -8.30 -35.11 6.90
CA PHE A 202 -8.43 -35.40 5.46
C PHE A 202 -7.09 -35.35 4.68
N LEU A 203 -6.04 -34.77 5.23
CA LEU A 203 -4.74 -34.72 4.56
C LEU A 203 -3.90 -35.96 4.93
N PRO A 204 -3.29 -36.65 3.95
CA PRO A 204 -2.35 -37.72 4.21
C PRO A 204 -1.05 -37.19 4.81
N GLY A 205 -0.36 -37.99 5.63
CA GLY A 205 0.91 -37.63 6.25
C GLY A 205 0.85 -37.40 7.75
N ASP A 206 2.00 -37.10 8.35
CA ASP A 206 2.11 -36.78 9.77
C ASP A 206 1.59 -35.36 10.08
N MET A 207 1.55 -34.98 11.36
CA MET A 207 1.00 -33.68 11.77
C MET A 207 1.80 -32.50 11.20
N ARG A 208 3.11 -32.65 10.98
CA ARG A 208 3.98 -31.62 10.40
C ARG A 208 3.73 -31.45 8.90
N GLU A 209 3.67 -32.54 8.17
CA GLU A 209 3.38 -32.56 6.73
C GLU A 209 2.01 -31.95 6.41
N LYS A 210 1.02 -32.19 7.29
CA LYS A 210 -0.34 -31.61 7.14
C LYS A 210 -0.40 -30.12 7.37
N VAL A 211 0.49 -29.57 8.19
CA VAL A 211 0.50 -28.14 8.55
C VAL A 211 1.36 -27.31 7.60
N ASP A 212 2.37 -27.92 6.98
CA ASP A 212 3.35 -27.24 6.14
C ASP A 212 2.72 -26.37 5.00
N PRO A 213 1.68 -26.82 4.27
CA PRO A 213 1.04 -26.01 3.25
C PRO A 213 0.47 -24.68 3.78
N TYR A 214 -0.02 -24.67 5.02
CA TYR A 214 -0.58 -23.46 5.64
C TYR A 214 0.50 -22.47 6.09
N LEU A 215 1.72 -22.93 6.33
CA LEU A 215 2.87 -22.10 6.72
C LEU A 215 3.64 -21.55 5.51
N ARG A 216 3.47 -22.16 4.33
CA ARG A 216 4.18 -21.79 3.10
C ARG A 216 4.16 -20.29 2.78
N PRO A 217 3.04 -19.55 2.90
CA PRO A 217 3.03 -18.13 2.63
C PRO A 217 3.95 -17.30 3.57
N LEU A 218 4.26 -17.82 4.77
CA LEU A 218 5.19 -17.18 5.69
C LEU A 218 6.64 -17.40 5.25
N TYR A 219 6.97 -18.63 4.83
CA TYR A 219 8.29 -18.93 4.24
C TYR A 219 8.53 -18.15 2.97
N ASP A 220 7.53 -18.09 2.06
CA ASP A 220 7.64 -17.34 0.82
C ASP A 220 7.92 -15.84 1.08
N ALA A 221 7.23 -15.25 2.07
CA ALA A 221 7.47 -13.86 2.46
C ALA A 221 8.88 -13.65 3.02
N LEU A 222 9.38 -14.55 3.88
CA LEU A 222 10.74 -14.47 4.41
C LEU A 222 11.80 -14.60 3.32
N HIS A 223 11.63 -15.55 2.40
CA HIS A 223 12.57 -15.77 1.29
C HIS A 223 12.57 -14.63 0.28
N ASP A 224 11.47 -13.87 0.17
CA ASP A 224 11.40 -12.67 -0.65
C ASP A 224 12.19 -11.48 -0.04
N MET A 225 12.40 -11.48 1.27
CA MET A 225 13.02 -10.40 2.04
C MET A 225 14.46 -10.67 2.45
N LEU A 226 14.80 -11.94 2.70
CA LEU A 226 16.11 -12.38 3.16
C LEU A 226 16.70 -13.41 2.18
N PRO A 227 18.04 -13.47 2.03
CA PRO A 227 18.70 -14.57 1.34
C PRO A 227 18.36 -15.93 1.99
N GLU A 228 18.18 -16.95 1.18
CA GLU A 228 17.75 -18.28 1.61
C GLU A 228 18.65 -18.87 2.71
N ASN A 229 19.97 -18.74 2.53
CA ASN A 229 20.97 -19.18 3.52
C ASN A 229 20.85 -18.43 4.85
N GLN A 230 20.39 -17.19 4.85
CA GLN A 230 20.17 -16.42 6.09
C GLN A 230 18.86 -16.81 6.76
N VAL A 231 17.80 -17.08 6.02
CA VAL A 231 16.55 -17.59 6.58
C VAL A 231 16.82 -18.90 7.32
N ALA A 232 17.50 -19.87 6.68
CA ALA A 232 17.86 -21.14 7.29
C ALA A 232 18.69 -20.96 8.57
N LYS A 233 19.76 -20.14 8.52
CA LYS A 233 20.61 -19.86 9.68
C LYS A 233 19.86 -19.19 10.83
N LYS A 234 19.00 -18.22 10.54
CA LYS A 234 18.20 -17.51 11.55
C LYS A 234 17.15 -18.41 12.19
N MET A 235 16.60 -19.36 11.43
CA MET A 235 15.71 -20.38 11.98
C MET A 235 16.46 -21.38 12.86
N GLU A 236 17.64 -21.82 12.46
CA GLU A 236 18.50 -22.70 13.24
C GLU A 236 18.93 -22.06 14.57
N ASN A 237 19.29 -20.78 14.54
CA ASN A 237 19.67 -20.02 15.74
C ASN A 237 18.46 -19.62 16.62
N GLY A 238 17.21 -19.85 16.17
CA GLY A 238 16.01 -19.47 16.89
C GLY A 238 15.68 -17.96 16.85
N GLU A 239 16.34 -17.20 15.95
CA GLU A 239 16.00 -15.79 15.69
C GLU A 239 14.69 -15.66 14.91
N ILE A 240 14.36 -16.67 14.10
CA ILE A 240 13.07 -16.77 13.39
C ILE A 240 12.45 -18.11 13.73
N GLU A 241 11.21 -18.10 14.19
CA GLU A 241 10.44 -19.29 14.48
C GLU A 241 9.10 -19.24 13.74
N ILE A 242 8.73 -20.35 13.08
CA ILE A 242 7.42 -20.52 12.45
C ILE A 242 6.73 -21.69 13.11
N ALA A 243 5.57 -21.45 13.72
CA ALA A 243 4.82 -22.48 14.43
C ALA A 243 3.32 -22.33 14.24
N PRO A 244 2.57 -23.44 14.12
CA PRO A 244 1.12 -23.41 14.18
C PRO A 244 0.63 -22.78 15.48
N LEU A 245 -0.47 -22.05 15.43
CA LEU A 245 -1.04 -21.36 16.60
C LEU A 245 -1.31 -22.33 17.77
N ALA A 246 -1.66 -23.56 17.48
CA ALA A 246 -1.91 -24.59 18.50
C ALA A 246 -0.66 -24.91 19.35
N PHE A 247 0.55 -24.73 18.79
CA PHE A 247 1.83 -24.97 19.49
C PHE A 247 2.35 -23.75 20.26
N MET A 248 1.65 -22.62 20.17
CA MET A 248 2.00 -21.40 20.94
C MET A 248 1.44 -21.43 22.37
N ARG A 249 0.59 -22.41 22.68
CA ARG A 249 -0.02 -22.54 24.01
C ARG A 249 1.03 -22.84 25.08
N GLY A 250 1.05 -22.03 26.15
CA GLY A 250 2.01 -22.21 27.27
C GLY A 250 3.42 -21.66 26.99
N ARG A 251 3.61 -20.92 25.90
CA ARG A 251 4.84 -20.15 25.64
C ARG A 251 4.69 -18.75 26.24
N THR A 252 5.56 -18.40 27.11
CA THR A 252 5.72 -17.07 27.72
C THR A 252 7.06 -16.50 27.36
#